data_f77604f9f66e0357e6fb9e334671082d
#
_entry.id   f77604f9f66e0357e6fb9e334671082d
#
_cell.length_a   1.000
_cell.length_b   1.000
_cell.length_c   1.000
_cell.angle_alpha   90.00
_cell.angle_beta   90.00
_cell.angle_gamma   90.00
#
_symmetry.space_group_name_H-M   'P 1'
#
loop_
_entity.id
_entity.type
_entity.pdbx_description
1 polymer ?
#
loop_
_entity_poly.entity_id
_entity_poly.type
_entity_poly.pdbx_seq_one_letter_code
_entity_poly.pdbx_strand_id
1 'polypeptide(L)'
;MNVALPLLKGKSISIIWNEELQKDKTYIFQFGDAIVDVNESNPASDLMHAFSTGQNLDTLSLTGSIVDVFTNEKQADRRVFIYDWDLPVDSISNGSLPLFVTTSNEEGVFTVNYLPEGKYRALAIDDVDRNYVWTDGESLAIYKDPIEVHSHDTLSDKLRMQKTHDLDVKYFVEVERDSLGLVNI
;
A
#
# COMPACT_ATOMS: atom_id res chain seq x y z
N MET A 1 11.05 -10.87 2.77
CA MET A 1 12.04 -10.88 1.67
C MET A 1 13.24 -10.05 2.13
N ASN A 2 14.38 -10.70 2.40
CA ASN A 2 15.61 -10.01 2.81
C ASN A 2 16.37 -9.61 1.55
N VAL A 3 16.11 -8.41 1.04
CA VAL A 3 16.90 -7.84 -0.05
C VAL A 3 18.24 -7.41 0.53
N ALA A 4 19.34 -7.90 -0.03
CA ALA A 4 20.67 -7.41 0.31
C ALA A 4 20.79 -5.93 -0.07
N LEU A 5 21.58 -5.18 0.69
CA LEU A 5 21.82 -3.77 0.42
C LEU A 5 22.35 -3.59 -1.02
N PRO A 6 21.82 -2.64 -1.78
CA PRO A 6 22.33 -2.36 -3.12
C PRO A 6 23.76 -1.86 -3.04
N LEU A 7 24.63 -2.40 -3.91
CA LEU A 7 26.01 -1.96 -4.04
C LEU A 7 26.13 -1.01 -5.24
N LEU A 8 26.57 0.21 -4.98
CA LEU A 8 26.90 1.20 -6.01
C LEU A 8 28.34 0.95 -6.51
N LYS A 9 28.49 0.73 -7.82
CA LYS A 9 29.78 0.64 -8.47
C LYS A 9 29.81 1.50 -9.73
N GLY A 10 30.36 2.70 -9.60
CA GLY A 10 30.39 3.68 -10.70
C GLY A 10 28.97 4.09 -11.11
N LYS A 11 28.56 3.79 -12.34
CA LYS A 11 27.23 4.07 -12.90
C LYS A 11 26.26 2.88 -12.81
N SER A 12 26.61 1.86 -12.04
CA SER A 12 25.82 0.63 -11.95
C SER A 12 25.36 0.40 -10.52
N ILE A 13 24.10 -0.04 -10.38
CA ILE A 13 23.53 -0.53 -9.13
C ILE A 13 23.48 -2.05 -9.24
N SER A 14 24.12 -2.73 -8.28
CA SER A 14 24.08 -4.18 -8.17
C SER A 14 23.19 -4.57 -7.01
N ILE A 15 22.16 -5.37 -7.27
CA ILE A 15 21.29 -5.94 -6.25
C ILE A 15 21.70 -7.39 -6.09
N ILE A 16 22.14 -7.74 -4.86
CA ILE A 16 22.50 -9.12 -4.55
C ILE A 16 21.30 -9.78 -3.88
N TRP A 17 20.87 -10.87 -4.48
CA TRP A 17 19.75 -11.66 -4.01
C TRP A 17 20.25 -12.83 -3.16
N ASN A 18 19.77 -12.95 -1.94
CA ASN A 18 20.21 -13.98 -1.00
C ASN A 18 19.26 -15.19 -0.91
N GLU A 19 18.12 -15.12 -1.58
CA GLU A 19 17.11 -16.18 -1.58
C GLU A 19 16.99 -16.76 -2.99
N GLU A 20 16.60 -18.02 -3.08
CA GLU A 20 16.32 -18.64 -4.36
C GLU A 20 15.03 -18.06 -4.95
N LEU A 21 15.11 -17.59 -6.20
CA LEU A 21 13.95 -17.05 -6.90
C LEU A 21 12.96 -18.19 -7.22
N GLN A 22 11.70 -17.96 -6.96
CA GLN A 22 10.65 -18.89 -7.33
C GLN A 22 10.50 -18.95 -8.84
N LYS A 23 10.25 -20.16 -9.36
CA LYS A 23 10.02 -20.37 -10.78
C LYS A 23 8.70 -19.79 -11.24
N ASP A 24 8.65 -19.29 -12.48
CA ASP A 24 7.46 -18.73 -13.13
C ASP A 24 6.79 -17.61 -12.32
N LYS A 25 7.63 -16.68 -11.78
CA LYS A 25 7.19 -15.50 -11.02
C LYS A 25 7.73 -14.22 -11.63
N THR A 26 6.92 -13.17 -11.59
CA THR A 26 7.33 -11.81 -11.88
C THR A 26 7.86 -11.14 -10.62
N TYR A 27 9.01 -10.51 -10.73
CA TYR A 27 9.67 -9.73 -9.69
C TYR A 27 9.78 -8.28 -10.12
N ILE A 28 9.54 -7.37 -9.18
CA ILE A 28 9.56 -5.93 -9.42
C ILE A 28 10.53 -5.29 -8.45
N PHE A 29 11.49 -4.55 -8.98
CA PHE A 29 12.29 -3.61 -8.22
C PHE A 29 11.70 -2.22 -8.38
N GLN A 30 11.19 -1.68 -7.31
CA GLN A 30 10.69 -0.31 -7.26
C GLN A 30 11.66 0.51 -6.43
N PHE A 31 12.26 1.52 -7.04
CA PHE A 31 13.30 2.30 -6.41
C PHE A 31 12.74 3.54 -5.67
N GLY A 32 11.51 3.94 -5.95
CA GLY A 32 10.91 5.14 -5.38
C GLY A 32 11.86 6.33 -5.54
N ASP A 33 12.09 7.07 -4.46
CA ASP A 33 12.99 8.22 -4.42
C ASP A 33 14.44 7.86 -4.06
N ALA A 34 14.79 6.58 -4.01
CA ALA A 34 16.12 6.14 -3.59
C ALA A 34 17.23 6.45 -4.61
N ILE A 35 16.88 6.64 -5.87
CA ILE A 35 17.81 6.99 -6.92
C ILE A 35 17.61 8.46 -7.28
N VAL A 36 18.65 9.26 -7.02
CA VAL A 36 18.64 10.70 -7.29
C VAL A 36 19.73 11.10 -8.26
N ASP A 37 19.52 12.17 -9.01
CA ASP A 37 20.55 12.79 -9.83
C ASP A 37 21.68 13.32 -8.95
N VAL A 38 22.94 13.14 -9.42
CA VAL A 38 24.15 13.50 -8.67
C VAL A 38 24.31 15.02 -8.52
N ASN A 39 23.81 15.81 -9.47
CA ASN A 39 24.04 17.24 -9.49
C ASN A 39 22.93 18.03 -8.78
N GLU A 40 21.67 17.66 -9.06
CA GLU A 40 20.51 18.42 -8.61
C GLU A 40 19.74 17.71 -7.49
N SER A 41 20.11 16.46 -7.17
CA SER A 41 19.43 15.61 -6.19
C SER A 41 17.95 15.36 -6.50
N ASN A 42 17.55 15.53 -7.75
CA ASN A 42 16.19 15.22 -8.17
C ASN A 42 15.99 13.70 -8.17
N PRO A 43 14.93 13.17 -7.53
CA PRO A 43 14.65 11.76 -7.55
C PRO A 43 14.26 11.30 -8.96
N ALA A 44 14.71 10.12 -9.35
CA ALA A 44 14.22 9.40 -10.53
C ALA A 44 12.88 8.76 -10.16
N SER A 45 11.86 9.59 -10.02
CA SER A 45 10.52 9.15 -9.62
C SER A 45 10.03 8.05 -10.54
N ASP A 46 9.37 7.06 -9.98
CA ASP A 46 8.78 5.91 -10.71
C ASP A 46 9.76 4.98 -11.41
N LEU A 47 11.06 5.04 -11.09
CA LEU A 47 12.01 4.08 -11.64
C LEU A 47 11.67 2.67 -11.14
N MET A 48 11.27 1.84 -12.08
CA MET A 48 10.86 0.47 -11.84
C MET A 48 11.55 -0.46 -12.83
N HIS A 49 11.93 -1.65 -12.36
CA HIS A 49 12.43 -2.72 -13.21
C HIS A 49 11.70 -4.02 -12.91
N ALA A 50 11.02 -4.59 -13.90
CA ALA A 50 10.33 -5.86 -13.78
C ALA A 50 11.02 -6.93 -14.61
N PHE A 51 11.10 -8.15 -14.08
CA PHE A 51 11.58 -9.31 -14.80
C PHE A 51 10.82 -10.57 -14.36
N SER A 52 10.81 -11.59 -15.21
CA SER A 52 10.19 -12.88 -14.89
C SER A 52 11.24 -13.99 -14.86
N THR A 53 11.06 -14.95 -13.96
CA THR A 53 11.79 -16.22 -13.93
C THR A 53 11.17 -17.29 -14.82
N GLY A 54 10.01 -16.99 -15.43
CA GLY A 54 9.30 -17.79 -16.41
C GLY A 54 9.41 -17.24 -17.82
N GLN A 55 8.58 -17.79 -18.72
CA GLN A 55 8.54 -17.34 -20.12
C GLN A 55 7.73 -16.05 -20.30
N ASN A 56 6.81 -15.77 -19.40
CA ASN A 56 5.91 -14.62 -19.49
C ASN A 56 6.14 -13.67 -18.31
N LEU A 57 6.00 -12.40 -18.58
CA LEU A 57 5.90 -11.35 -17.56
C LEU A 57 4.42 -11.10 -17.29
N ASP A 58 4.03 -10.99 -16.02
CA ASP A 58 2.70 -10.51 -15.69
C ASP A 58 2.57 -9.05 -16.14
N THR A 59 1.48 -8.70 -16.79
CA THR A 59 1.31 -7.37 -17.41
C THR A 59 0.03 -6.69 -17.01
N LEU A 60 -0.80 -7.32 -16.17
CA LEU A 60 -2.06 -6.72 -15.75
C LEU A 60 -1.81 -5.50 -14.85
N SER A 61 -2.78 -4.62 -14.80
CA SER A 61 -2.72 -3.43 -13.96
C SER A 61 -4.05 -3.16 -13.27
N LEU A 62 -3.96 -2.52 -12.11
CA LEU A 62 -5.09 -2.06 -11.33
C LEU A 62 -4.96 -0.57 -11.10
N THR A 63 -5.97 0.20 -11.49
CA THR A 63 -6.03 1.65 -11.25
C THR A 63 -7.13 1.96 -10.26
N GLY A 64 -6.92 2.94 -9.40
CA GLY A 64 -7.92 3.42 -8.45
C GLY A 64 -7.66 4.86 -8.05
N SER A 65 -8.51 5.38 -7.18
CA SER A 65 -8.37 6.75 -6.66
C SER A 65 -8.64 6.80 -5.16
N ILE A 66 -8.00 7.78 -4.50
CA ILE A 66 -8.08 8.00 -3.06
C ILE A 66 -8.63 9.39 -2.79
N VAL A 67 -9.58 9.46 -1.89
CA VAL A 67 -10.18 10.72 -1.45
C VAL A 67 -10.33 10.73 0.07
N ASP A 68 -10.38 11.91 0.66
CA ASP A 68 -10.78 12.07 2.05
C ASP A 68 -12.26 11.68 2.24
N VAL A 69 -12.56 10.98 3.32
CA VAL A 69 -13.90 10.43 3.57
C VAL A 69 -14.96 11.51 3.81
N PHE A 70 -14.58 12.67 4.35
CA PHE A 70 -15.49 13.75 4.72
C PHE A 70 -15.57 14.84 3.66
N THR A 71 -14.41 15.30 3.16
CA THR A 71 -14.33 16.42 2.22
C THR A 71 -14.40 15.98 0.76
N ASN A 72 -14.15 14.69 0.49
CA ASN A 72 -13.99 14.12 -0.86
C ASN A 72 -12.83 14.76 -1.64
N GLU A 73 -11.90 15.43 -0.96
CA GLU A 73 -10.69 15.98 -1.55
C GLU A 73 -9.73 14.85 -1.95
N LYS A 74 -9.03 15.06 -3.06
CA LYS A 74 -8.05 14.13 -3.60
C LYS A 74 -6.88 13.96 -2.63
N GLN A 75 -6.42 12.74 -2.45
CA GLN A 75 -5.33 12.41 -1.55
C GLN A 75 -4.08 12.04 -2.36
N ALA A 76 -3.16 12.98 -2.50
CA ALA A 76 -1.86 12.79 -3.14
C ALA A 76 -0.86 12.15 -2.19
N ASP A 77 0.19 11.54 -2.74
CA ASP A 77 1.33 10.95 -2.02
C ASP A 77 0.94 9.90 -0.96
N ARG A 78 -0.19 9.21 -1.18
CA ARG A 78 -0.61 8.11 -0.30
C ARG A 78 -0.09 6.80 -0.82
N ARG A 79 0.50 5.99 0.05
CA ARG A 79 0.95 4.66 -0.31
C ARG A 79 -0.23 3.71 -0.42
N VAL A 80 -0.25 2.93 -1.49
CA VAL A 80 -1.24 1.88 -1.69
C VAL A 80 -0.56 0.54 -1.61
N PHE A 81 -1.03 -0.26 -0.69
CA PHE A 81 -0.56 -1.61 -0.41
C PHE A 81 -1.53 -2.63 -0.97
N ILE A 82 -1.02 -3.56 -1.74
CA ILE A 82 -1.80 -4.66 -2.30
C ILE A 82 -1.37 -5.96 -1.62
N TYR A 83 -2.34 -6.64 -1.06
CA TYR A 83 -2.19 -7.94 -0.40
C TYR A 83 -2.98 -9.01 -1.14
N ASP A 84 -2.56 -10.26 -1.00
CA ASP A 84 -3.39 -11.39 -1.36
C ASP A 84 -4.69 -11.37 -0.57
N TRP A 85 -5.82 -11.66 -1.21
CA TRP A 85 -7.11 -11.66 -0.54
C TRP A 85 -7.20 -12.69 0.57
N ASP A 86 -6.54 -13.85 0.39
CA ASP A 86 -6.56 -14.96 1.35
C ASP A 86 -5.68 -14.71 2.58
N LEU A 87 -4.85 -13.65 2.55
CA LEU A 87 -4.09 -13.24 3.73
C LEU A 87 -5.05 -12.75 4.82
N PRO A 88 -5.03 -13.34 6.04
CA PRO A 88 -5.85 -12.87 7.14
C PRO A 88 -5.61 -11.40 7.47
N VAL A 89 -6.69 -10.65 7.74
CA VAL A 89 -6.58 -9.20 8.09
C VAL A 89 -5.70 -8.99 9.31
N ASP A 90 -5.79 -9.87 10.31
CA ASP A 90 -4.94 -9.81 11.50
C ASP A 90 -3.45 -9.91 11.18
N SER A 91 -3.09 -10.63 10.10
CA SER A 91 -1.70 -10.70 9.66
C SER A 91 -1.21 -9.35 9.13
N ILE A 92 -2.07 -8.59 8.45
CA ILE A 92 -1.75 -7.25 7.97
C ILE A 92 -1.51 -6.32 9.16
N SER A 93 -2.41 -6.33 10.16
CA SER A 93 -2.27 -5.55 11.38
C SER A 93 -1.03 -5.94 12.21
N ASN A 94 -0.58 -7.19 12.10
CA ASN A 94 0.62 -7.70 12.74
C ASN A 94 1.92 -7.49 11.92
N GLY A 95 1.88 -6.66 10.87
CA GLY A 95 3.05 -6.23 10.13
C GLY A 95 3.44 -7.13 8.95
N SER A 96 2.51 -7.88 8.37
CA SER A 96 2.78 -8.56 7.10
C SER A 96 3.05 -7.54 6.00
N LEU A 97 4.13 -7.74 5.25
CA LEU A 97 4.48 -6.86 4.14
C LEU A 97 3.53 -7.06 2.96
N PRO A 98 3.20 -6.00 2.22
CA PRO A 98 2.39 -6.08 1.01
C PRO A 98 3.12 -6.80 -0.13
N LEU A 99 2.35 -7.36 -1.06
CA LEU A 99 2.89 -7.95 -2.29
C LEU A 99 3.34 -6.87 -3.27
N PHE A 100 2.56 -5.78 -3.38
CA PHE A 100 2.86 -4.64 -4.25
C PHE A 100 2.62 -3.35 -3.50
N VAL A 101 3.40 -2.34 -3.85
CA VAL A 101 3.28 -0.98 -3.32
C VAL A 101 3.27 0.00 -4.49
N THR A 102 2.45 1.01 -4.41
CA THR A 102 2.46 2.16 -5.31
C THR A 102 2.12 3.43 -4.53
N THR A 103 2.18 4.58 -5.17
CA THR A 103 1.85 5.86 -4.55
C THR A 103 0.85 6.60 -5.42
N SER A 104 -0.10 7.31 -4.80
CA SER A 104 -1.04 8.15 -5.54
C SER A 104 -0.37 9.44 -6.02
N ASN A 105 -0.74 9.87 -7.23
CA ASN A 105 -0.29 11.13 -7.81
C ASN A 105 -1.06 12.34 -7.24
N GLU A 106 -0.78 13.55 -7.76
CA GLU A 106 -1.43 14.81 -7.35
C GLU A 106 -2.95 14.78 -7.51
N GLU A 107 -3.46 13.95 -8.43
CA GLU A 107 -4.89 13.75 -8.66
C GLU A 107 -5.51 12.71 -7.72
N GLY A 108 -4.73 12.14 -6.80
CA GLY A 108 -5.15 11.05 -5.92
C GLY A 108 -5.33 9.72 -6.64
N VAL A 109 -4.84 9.60 -7.87
CA VAL A 109 -4.93 8.38 -8.68
C VAL A 109 -3.66 7.54 -8.50
N PHE A 110 -3.84 6.24 -8.35
CA PHE A 110 -2.74 5.27 -8.30
C PHE A 110 -2.91 4.20 -9.37
N THR A 111 -1.80 3.62 -9.78
CA THR A 111 -1.78 2.45 -10.67
C THR A 111 -0.76 1.45 -10.15
N VAL A 112 -1.18 0.20 -10.02
CA VAL A 112 -0.31 -0.95 -9.74
C VAL A 112 -0.13 -1.71 -11.04
N ASN A 113 1.09 -1.90 -11.48
CA ASN A 113 1.44 -2.62 -12.70
C ASN A 113 2.03 -3.99 -12.39
N TYR A 114 2.10 -4.84 -13.40
CA TYR A 114 2.70 -6.16 -13.35
C TYR A 114 2.02 -7.12 -12.35
N LEU A 115 0.71 -6.95 -12.18
CA LEU A 115 -0.09 -7.85 -11.35
C LEU A 115 -0.29 -9.19 -12.07
N PRO A 116 -0.08 -10.31 -11.40
CA PRO A 116 -0.64 -11.60 -11.81
C PRO A 116 -2.17 -11.54 -11.82
N GLU A 117 -2.78 -12.41 -12.60
CA GLU A 117 -4.20 -12.70 -12.42
C GLU A 117 -4.45 -13.24 -11.01
N GLY A 118 -5.46 -12.69 -10.33
CA GLY A 118 -5.71 -13.08 -8.95
C GLY A 118 -6.72 -12.22 -8.23
N LYS A 119 -6.85 -12.50 -6.93
CA LYS A 119 -7.76 -11.83 -6.03
C LYS A 119 -6.98 -11.09 -4.94
N TYR A 120 -7.27 -9.80 -4.80
CA TYR A 120 -6.46 -8.90 -4.00
C TYR A 120 -7.29 -8.07 -3.02
N ARG A 121 -6.59 -7.49 -2.06
CA ARG A 121 -7.07 -6.46 -1.12
C ARG A 121 -6.19 -5.23 -1.27
N ALA A 122 -6.81 -4.05 -1.33
CA ALA A 122 -6.10 -2.78 -1.39
C ALA A 122 -6.32 -1.95 -0.12
N LEU A 123 -5.24 -1.41 0.41
CA LEU A 123 -5.22 -0.45 1.50
C LEU A 123 -4.45 0.79 1.05
N ALA A 124 -4.97 1.98 1.35
CA ALA A 124 -4.19 3.21 1.19
C ALA A 124 -3.84 3.76 2.58
N ILE A 125 -2.59 4.15 2.77
CA ILE A 125 -2.02 4.55 4.07
C ILE A 125 -1.21 5.82 3.91
N ASP A 126 -1.29 6.69 4.90
CA ASP A 126 -0.37 7.82 5.07
C ASP A 126 0.88 7.33 5.85
N ASP A 127 1.70 6.52 5.18
CA ASP A 127 2.89 5.85 5.74
C ASP A 127 4.01 6.88 5.97
N VAL A 128 3.91 7.60 7.08
CA VAL A 128 4.79 8.73 7.42
C VAL A 128 6.21 8.27 7.72
N ASP A 129 6.36 7.15 8.40
CA ASP A 129 7.65 6.59 8.81
C ASP A 129 8.29 5.68 7.76
N ARG A 130 7.57 5.42 6.66
CA ARG A 130 8.02 4.61 5.51
C ARG A 130 8.41 3.17 5.89
N ASN A 131 7.70 2.60 6.84
CA ASN A 131 7.94 1.23 7.31
C ASN A 131 7.19 0.16 6.48
N TYR A 132 6.32 0.57 5.57
CA TYR A 132 5.47 -0.28 4.71
C TYR A 132 4.45 -1.13 5.48
N VAL A 133 4.12 -0.72 6.67
CA VAL A 133 3.12 -1.35 7.55
C VAL A 133 2.24 -0.23 8.09
N TRP A 134 0.95 -0.50 8.25
CA TRP A 134 0.10 0.46 8.93
C TRP A 134 0.44 0.52 10.42
N THR A 135 0.63 1.73 10.91
CA THR A 135 0.91 2.05 12.31
C THR A 135 -0.24 2.85 12.89
N ASP A 136 -0.57 2.62 14.15
CA ASP A 136 -1.66 3.35 14.83
C ASP A 136 -1.40 4.87 14.79
N GLY A 137 -2.47 5.62 14.48
CA GLY A 137 -2.40 7.06 14.24
C GLY A 137 -2.23 7.48 12.78
N GLU A 138 -1.84 6.59 11.89
CA GLU A 138 -1.78 6.85 10.45
C GLU A 138 -3.17 6.81 9.81
N SER A 139 -3.38 7.69 8.83
CA SER A 139 -4.61 7.67 8.05
C SER A 139 -4.70 6.41 7.19
N LEU A 140 -5.88 5.81 7.14
CA LEU A 140 -6.13 4.54 6.47
C LEU A 140 -7.37 4.60 5.61
N ALA A 141 -7.32 3.95 4.45
CA ALA A 141 -8.47 3.59 3.64
C ALA A 141 -8.39 2.11 3.27
N ILE A 142 -9.48 1.38 3.39
CA ILE A 142 -9.58 -0.03 3.02
C ILE A 142 -10.60 -0.17 1.90
N TYR A 143 -10.22 -0.82 0.82
CA TYR A 143 -11.18 -1.24 -0.19
C TYR A 143 -11.93 -2.47 0.33
N LYS A 144 -13.24 -2.36 0.49
CA LYS A 144 -14.05 -3.34 1.24
C LYS A 144 -14.27 -4.65 0.51
N ASP A 145 -14.38 -4.60 -0.82
CA ASP A 145 -14.71 -5.75 -1.64
C ASP A 145 -13.44 -6.45 -2.16
N PRO A 146 -13.49 -7.74 -2.47
CA PRO A 146 -12.38 -8.40 -3.14
C PRO A 146 -12.16 -7.81 -4.53
N ILE A 147 -10.91 -7.60 -4.89
CA ILE A 147 -10.50 -7.08 -6.20
C ILE A 147 -10.07 -8.28 -7.04
N GLU A 148 -10.85 -8.64 -8.03
CA GLU A 148 -10.52 -9.71 -8.97
C GLU A 148 -9.89 -9.09 -10.22
N VAL A 149 -8.60 -9.38 -10.45
CA VAL A 149 -7.83 -8.84 -11.58
C VAL A 149 -7.68 -9.91 -12.63
N HIS A 150 -8.33 -9.70 -13.79
CA HIS A 150 -8.28 -10.57 -14.98
C HIS A 150 -7.84 -9.81 -16.23
N SER A 151 -7.80 -8.49 -16.17
CA SER A 151 -7.44 -7.57 -17.24
C SER A 151 -6.77 -6.31 -16.67
N HIS A 152 -6.65 -5.25 -17.47
CA HIS A 152 -6.32 -3.94 -16.96
C HIS A 152 -7.57 -3.33 -16.35
N ASP A 153 -7.65 -3.40 -15.02
CA ASP A 153 -8.86 -3.09 -14.28
C ASP A 153 -8.79 -1.73 -13.58
N THR A 154 -9.95 -1.14 -13.37
CA THR A 154 -10.11 0.08 -12.58
C THR A 154 -11.10 -0.18 -11.46
N LEU A 155 -10.76 0.21 -10.24
CA LEU A 155 -11.65 0.08 -9.11
C LEU A 155 -12.95 0.85 -9.36
N SER A 156 -14.07 0.19 -9.10
CA SER A 156 -15.42 0.77 -9.31
C SER A 156 -15.75 1.84 -8.27
N ASP A 157 -15.12 1.79 -7.10
CA ASP A 157 -15.30 2.77 -6.01
C ASP A 157 -13.94 3.34 -5.59
N LYS A 158 -13.99 4.46 -4.88
CA LYS A 158 -12.79 5.15 -4.36
C LYS A 158 -12.39 4.59 -3.01
N LEU A 159 -11.09 4.56 -2.75
CA LEU A 159 -10.61 4.40 -1.39
C LEU A 159 -10.88 5.69 -0.60
N ARG A 160 -11.61 5.58 0.50
CA ARG A 160 -11.99 6.71 1.35
C ARG A 160 -11.09 6.72 2.58
N MET A 161 -10.16 7.66 2.60
CA MET A 161 -9.17 7.79 3.65
C MET A 161 -9.74 8.56 4.83
N GLN A 162 -9.53 8.02 6.00
CA GLN A 162 -9.82 8.67 7.27
C GLN A 162 -8.60 8.62 8.18
N LYS A 163 -8.43 9.66 8.98
CA LYS A 163 -7.45 9.63 10.05
C LYS A 163 -7.94 8.68 11.13
N THR A 164 -7.14 7.69 11.44
CA THR A 164 -7.35 6.88 12.63
C THR A 164 -6.95 7.78 13.80
N HIS A 165 -7.90 8.24 14.56
CA HIS A 165 -7.57 8.90 15.80
C HIS A 165 -6.95 7.87 16.72
N ASP A 166 -5.88 8.28 17.39
CA ASP A 166 -5.52 7.74 18.69
C ASP A 166 -6.85 7.66 19.47
N LEU A 167 -7.35 6.46 19.60
CA LEU A 167 -8.55 6.25 20.38
C LEU A 167 -8.15 6.46 21.84
N ASP A 168 -8.10 7.72 22.27
CA ASP A 168 -8.53 8.06 23.59
C ASP A 168 -10.00 7.61 23.68
N VAL A 169 -10.18 6.30 23.67
CA VAL A 169 -11.48 5.68 23.77
C VAL A 169 -11.94 5.95 25.19
N LYS A 170 -12.71 7.01 25.31
CA LYS A 170 -13.53 7.18 26.51
C LYS A 170 -14.55 6.07 26.44
N TYR A 171 -14.21 4.96 27.06
CA TYR A 171 -15.18 3.89 27.29
C TYR A 171 -16.23 4.41 28.23
N PHE A 172 -17.49 4.21 27.90
CA PHE A 172 -18.52 4.18 28.93
C PHE A 172 -18.29 2.90 29.74
N VAL A 173 -17.61 3.04 30.87
CA VAL A 173 -17.31 1.90 31.74
C VAL A 173 -18.58 1.41 32.42
N GLU A 174 -19.53 2.30 32.65
CA GLU A 174 -20.81 2.00 33.26
C GLU A 174 -21.84 3.07 32.86
N VAL A 175 -23.04 2.63 32.49
CA VAL A 175 -24.18 3.51 32.23
C VAL A 175 -25.29 3.07 33.16
N GLU A 176 -25.47 3.79 34.26
CA GLU A 176 -26.60 3.58 35.17
C GLU A 176 -27.76 4.48 34.77
N ARG A 177 -28.93 3.91 34.71
CA ARG A 177 -30.16 4.64 34.50
C ARG A 177 -30.86 4.85 35.88
N ASP A 178 -30.88 6.10 36.30
CA ASP A 178 -31.67 6.48 37.47
C ASP A 178 -33.17 6.29 37.20
N SER A 179 -33.92 6.03 38.26
CA SER A 179 -35.37 5.83 38.21
C SER A 179 -36.17 7.00 37.63
N LEU A 180 -35.56 8.16 37.46
CA LEU A 180 -36.13 9.37 36.89
C LEU A 180 -35.76 9.60 35.41
N GLY A 181 -35.05 8.66 34.78
CA GLY A 181 -34.69 8.76 33.35
C GLY A 181 -33.42 9.60 33.04
N LEU A 182 -32.66 9.98 34.06
CA LEU A 182 -31.33 10.57 33.91
C LEU A 182 -30.33 9.45 33.65
N VAL A 183 -29.39 9.72 32.72
CA VAL A 183 -28.27 8.83 32.42
C VAL A 183 -27.01 9.46 32.99
N ASN A 184 -26.36 8.82 33.95
CA ASN A 184 -25.03 9.19 34.44
C ASN A 184 -23.99 8.50 33.56
N ILE A 185 -23.02 9.28 33.08
CA ILE A 185 -21.97 8.84 32.17
C ILE A 185 -20.62 9.00 32.89
#